data_2c937375acf6ff817b59de158cb02d38
#
_entry.id   2c937375acf6ff817b59de158cb02d38
#
_cell.length_a   1.000
_cell.length_b   1.000
_cell.length_c   1.000
_cell.angle_alpha   90.00
_cell.angle_beta   90.00
_cell.angle_gamma   90.00
#
_symmetry.space_group_name_H-M   'P 1'
#
loop_
_entity.id
_entity.type
_entity.pdbx_description
1 polymer ?
#
loop_
_entity_poly.entity_id
_entity_poly.type
_entity_poly.pdbx_seq_one_letter_code
_entity_poly.pdbx_strand_id
1 'polypeptide(L)'
;MAEIINPCQAGFVPGRRTSDNIILVQEVVQTLQSRRGGNGYAAIKLDLEKAYDRLEWGFIRESLEFFQLPTNLITLIMNMISSTRFHILWNGIPLPEITPTKGIRQGNPLSPYLFIICLERLLIRLEEAVRDRLIHPISFRG
;
A
#
# COMPACT_ATOMS: atom_id res chain seq x y z
N MET A 1 10.14 10.17 5.37
CA MET A 1 9.02 9.23 5.18
C MET A 1 7.68 9.78 5.70
N ALA A 2 7.61 10.30 6.92
CA ALA A 2 6.34 10.84 7.45
C ALA A 2 5.75 11.99 6.62
N GLU A 3 6.56 12.74 5.90
CA GLU A 3 6.14 13.86 5.03
C GLU A 3 5.60 13.42 3.66
N ILE A 4 5.93 12.20 3.23
CA ILE A 4 5.54 11.65 1.92
C ILE A 4 4.25 10.84 2.03
N ILE A 5 4.00 10.27 3.21
CA ILE A 5 2.91 9.31 3.43
C ILE A 5 1.65 10.02 3.93
N ASN A 6 0.54 9.77 3.26
CA ASN A 6 -0.78 10.32 3.60
C ASN A 6 -1.07 10.20 5.12
N PRO A 7 -1.63 11.23 5.76
CA PRO A 7 -1.97 11.20 7.19
C PRO A 7 -2.87 10.03 7.60
N CYS A 8 -3.73 9.54 6.70
CA CYS A 8 -4.64 8.44 6.96
C CYS A 8 -3.95 7.06 6.96
N GLN A 9 -2.73 6.96 6.43
CA GLN A 9 -1.96 5.71 6.46
C GLN A 9 -1.32 5.53 7.84
N ALA A 10 -1.77 4.52 8.60
CA ALA A 10 -1.25 4.24 9.94
C ALA A 10 -0.33 3.00 10.01
N GLY A 11 -0.54 2.01 9.15
CA GLY A 11 0.25 0.78 9.17
C GLY A 11 1.71 1.03 8.81
N PHE A 12 2.64 0.50 9.63
CA PHE A 12 4.10 0.59 9.47
C PHE A 12 4.67 2.04 9.42
N VAL A 13 3.91 3.04 9.84
CA VAL A 13 4.38 4.42 9.95
C VAL A 13 4.67 4.73 11.43
N PRO A 14 5.93 5.07 11.79
CA PRO A 14 6.27 5.36 13.17
C PRO A 14 5.39 6.47 13.77
N GLY A 15 4.93 6.27 15.00
CA GLY A 15 4.11 7.24 15.74
C GLY A 15 2.62 7.26 15.38
N ARG A 16 2.17 6.47 14.41
CA ARG A 16 0.75 6.32 14.05
C ARG A 16 0.16 5.02 14.62
N ARG A 17 -1.13 5.05 14.96
CA ARG A 17 -1.83 3.90 15.53
C ARG A 17 -2.94 3.45 14.58
N THR A 18 -2.96 2.17 14.25
CA THR A 18 -4.03 1.56 13.44
C THR A 18 -5.39 1.59 14.14
N SER A 19 -5.40 1.63 15.49
CA SER A 19 -6.62 1.79 16.27
C SER A 19 -7.41 3.04 15.91
N ASP A 20 -6.72 4.15 15.59
CA ASP A 20 -7.36 5.43 15.29
C ASP A 20 -8.14 5.34 13.97
N ASN A 21 -7.60 4.62 12.99
CA ASN A 21 -8.30 4.34 11.74
C ASN A 21 -9.51 3.42 11.93
N ILE A 22 -9.44 2.47 12.86
CA ILE A 22 -10.58 1.58 13.18
C ILE A 22 -11.72 2.40 13.76
N ILE A 23 -11.44 3.29 14.70
CA ILE A 23 -12.45 4.17 15.31
C ILE A 23 -13.08 5.06 14.23
N LEU A 24 -12.26 5.68 13.38
CA LEU A 24 -12.75 6.52 12.28
C LEU A 24 -13.69 5.73 11.34
N VAL A 25 -13.34 4.51 10.97
CA VAL A 25 -14.18 3.66 10.12
C VAL A 25 -15.50 3.32 10.82
N GLN A 26 -15.48 3.04 12.12
CA GLN A 26 -16.70 2.76 12.90
C GLN A 26 -17.63 3.98 12.92
N GLU A 27 -17.10 5.17 13.15
CA GLU A 27 -17.87 6.43 13.13
C GLU A 27 -18.47 6.69 11.74
N VAL A 28 -17.70 6.47 10.69
CA VAL A 28 -18.18 6.59 9.30
C VAL A 28 -19.33 5.64 9.04
N VAL A 29 -19.19 4.36 9.38
CA VAL A 29 -20.24 3.34 9.17
C VAL A 29 -21.49 3.68 9.97
N GLN A 30 -21.37 4.08 11.23
CA GLN A 30 -22.50 4.47 12.07
C GLN A 30 -23.22 5.70 11.50
N THR A 31 -22.48 6.68 11.02
CA THR A 31 -23.04 7.88 10.37
C THR A 31 -23.79 7.52 9.09
N LEU A 32 -23.23 6.60 8.28
CA LEU A 32 -23.91 6.11 7.07
C LEU A 32 -25.24 5.43 7.38
N GLN A 33 -25.27 4.60 8.42
CA GLN A 33 -26.48 3.89 8.84
C GLN A 33 -27.57 4.83 9.40
N SER A 34 -27.17 5.93 10.01
CA SER A 34 -28.10 6.91 10.61
C SER A 34 -28.70 7.90 9.60
N ARG A 35 -28.09 8.08 8.44
CA ARG A 35 -28.57 9.00 7.40
C ARG A 35 -29.83 8.44 6.73
N ARG A 36 -30.94 9.19 6.84
CA ARG A 36 -32.23 8.86 6.21
C ARG A 36 -32.48 9.80 5.04
N GLY A 37 -32.79 9.22 3.86
CA GLY A 37 -33.23 9.96 2.67
C GLY A 37 -32.10 10.59 1.85
N GLY A 38 -32.36 10.91 0.60
CA GLY A 38 -31.43 11.50 -0.35
C GLY A 38 -30.64 10.50 -1.17
N ASN A 39 -29.48 10.94 -1.67
CA ASN A 39 -28.57 10.11 -2.46
C ASN A 39 -27.97 9.00 -1.57
N GLY A 40 -27.86 7.78 -2.12
CA GLY A 40 -27.21 6.68 -1.44
C GLY A 40 -25.70 6.93 -1.30
N TYR A 41 -25.13 6.43 -0.19
CA TYR A 41 -23.68 6.44 0.05
C TYR A 41 -23.18 5.00 0.09
N ALA A 42 -21.93 4.80 -0.31
CA ALA A 42 -21.28 3.50 -0.24
C ALA A 42 -19.93 3.62 0.49
N ALA A 43 -19.64 2.64 1.33
CA ALA A 43 -18.31 2.42 1.87
C ALA A 43 -17.69 1.22 1.14
N ILE A 44 -16.50 1.43 0.53
CA ILE A 44 -15.80 0.39 -0.22
C ILE A 44 -14.57 -0.02 0.56
N LYS A 45 -14.51 -1.30 0.98
CA LYS A 45 -13.31 -1.91 1.55
C LYS A 45 -12.53 -2.60 0.44
N LEU A 46 -11.30 -2.18 0.22
CA LEU A 46 -10.36 -2.84 -0.68
C LEU A 46 -9.47 -3.78 0.12
N ASP A 47 -9.40 -5.03 -0.29
CA ASP A 47 -8.49 -6.03 0.25
C ASP A 47 -7.55 -6.51 -0.87
N LEU A 48 -6.25 -6.36 -0.65
CA LEU A 48 -5.23 -6.70 -1.64
C LEU A 48 -4.70 -8.11 -1.36
N GLU A 49 -5.28 -9.10 -2.02
CA GLU A 49 -4.85 -10.49 -1.91
C GLU A 49 -3.39 -10.66 -2.31
N LYS A 50 -2.56 -11.24 -1.43
CA LYS A 50 -1.13 -11.49 -1.67
C LYS A 50 -0.37 -10.24 -2.14
N ALA A 51 -0.65 -9.10 -1.50
CA ALA A 51 -0.14 -7.80 -1.92
C ALA A 51 1.39 -7.78 -2.12
N TYR A 52 2.15 -8.40 -1.21
CA TYR A 52 3.61 -8.48 -1.30
C TYR A 52 4.08 -9.32 -2.49
N ASP A 53 3.41 -10.44 -2.77
CA ASP A 53 3.82 -11.40 -3.82
C ASP A 53 3.45 -10.91 -5.22
N ARG A 54 2.44 -10.04 -5.32
CA ARG A 54 1.91 -9.53 -6.59
C ARG A 54 2.49 -8.20 -7.03
N LEU A 55 3.30 -7.55 -6.18
CA LEU A 55 3.86 -6.24 -6.47
C LEU A 55 4.89 -6.32 -7.59
N GLU A 56 4.60 -5.68 -8.71
CA GLU A 56 5.48 -5.66 -9.90
C GLU A 56 6.71 -4.79 -9.66
N TRP A 57 7.89 -5.27 -9.99
CA TRP A 57 9.15 -4.53 -9.78
C TRP A 57 9.23 -3.24 -10.61
N GLY A 58 8.63 -3.23 -11.81
CA GLY A 58 8.49 -2.01 -12.61
C GLY A 58 7.72 -0.94 -11.86
N PHE A 59 6.58 -1.30 -11.26
CA PHE A 59 5.77 -0.38 -10.47
C PHE A 59 6.48 0.11 -9.20
N ILE A 60 7.30 -0.73 -8.56
CA ILE A 60 8.13 -0.31 -7.42
C ILE A 60 9.12 0.77 -7.89
N ARG A 61 9.85 0.52 -8.98
CA ARG A 61 10.80 1.48 -9.56
C ARG A 61 10.14 2.81 -9.87
N GLU A 62 9.06 2.79 -10.64
CA GLU A 62 8.29 3.99 -10.99
C GLU A 62 7.77 4.74 -9.76
N SER A 63 7.41 4.02 -8.69
CA SER A 63 6.95 4.63 -7.45
C SER A 63 8.09 5.35 -6.74
N LEU A 64 9.27 4.75 -6.67
CA LEU A 64 10.46 5.36 -6.08
C LEU A 64 10.90 6.61 -6.88
N GLU A 65 10.84 6.55 -8.21
CA GLU A 65 11.13 7.68 -9.11
C GLU A 65 10.10 8.81 -8.94
N PHE A 66 8.82 8.48 -8.84
CA PHE A 66 7.74 9.44 -8.60
C PHE A 66 7.96 10.25 -7.32
N PHE A 67 8.44 9.61 -6.26
CA PHE A 67 8.79 10.28 -5.00
C PHE A 67 10.21 10.87 -5.02
N GLN A 68 10.84 10.97 -6.19
CA GLN A 68 12.14 11.61 -6.42
C GLN A 68 13.27 11.07 -5.53
N LEU A 69 13.26 9.77 -5.24
CA LEU A 69 14.39 9.15 -4.55
C LEU A 69 15.66 9.22 -5.42
N PRO A 70 16.86 9.37 -4.82
CA PRO A 70 18.10 9.36 -5.56
C PRO A 70 18.30 8.09 -6.40
N THR A 71 18.75 8.23 -7.64
CA THR A 71 18.88 7.11 -8.59
C THR A 71 19.78 5.98 -8.07
N ASN A 72 20.84 6.31 -7.35
CA ASN A 72 21.73 5.33 -6.71
C ASN A 72 20.99 4.50 -5.64
N LEU A 73 20.08 5.12 -4.86
CA LEU A 73 19.27 4.44 -3.87
C LEU A 73 18.23 3.54 -4.56
N ILE A 74 17.58 4.03 -5.62
CA ILE A 74 16.66 3.22 -6.43
C ILE A 74 17.36 1.98 -6.98
N THR A 75 18.53 2.16 -7.57
CA THR A 75 19.32 1.05 -8.11
C THR A 75 19.68 0.03 -7.02
N LEU A 76 20.09 0.50 -5.83
CA LEU A 76 20.40 -0.37 -4.71
C LEU A 76 19.18 -1.19 -4.28
N ILE A 77 18.03 -0.53 -4.09
CA ILE A 77 16.78 -1.18 -3.71
C ILE A 77 16.38 -2.23 -4.75
N MET A 78 16.40 -1.86 -6.03
CA MET A 78 16.02 -2.77 -7.11
C MET A 78 16.94 -3.98 -7.18
N ASN A 79 18.25 -3.81 -6.99
CA ASN A 79 19.20 -4.92 -6.93
C ASN A 79 18.91 -5.85 -5.74
N MET A 80 18.58 -5.29 -4.57
CA MET A 80 18.24 -6.07 -3.38
C MET A 80 17.01 -6.96 -3.58
N ILE A 81 15.96 -6.46 -4.25
CA ILE A 81 14.74 -7.25 -4.46
C ILE A 81 14.89 -8.23 -5.61
N SER A 82 15.63 -7.90 -6.68
CA SER A 82 15.77 -8.74 -7.87
C SER A 82 16.85 -9.81 -7.75
N SER A 83 17.81 -9.67 -6.84
CA SER A 83 18.86 -10.67 -6.63
C SER A 83 18.44 -11.87 -5.79
N THR A 84 17.21 -11.88 -5.30
CA THR A 84 16.70 -12.95 -4.43
C THR A 84 16.59 -14.26 -5.20
N ARG A 85 17.04 -15.35 -4.59
CA ARG A 85 16.95 -16.72 -5.10
C ARG A 85 16.34 -17.60 -4.02
N PHE A 86 15.54 -18.58 -4.42
CA PHE A 86 14.88 -19.51 -3.50
C PHE A 86 15.18 -20.96 -3.88
N HIS A 87 15.36 -21.79 -2.87
CA HIS A 87 15.35 -23.23 -3.01
C HIS A 87 14.29 -23.81 -2.06
N ILE A 88 13.44 -24.67 -2.58
CA ILE A 88 12.50 -25.43 -1.76
C ILE A 88 13.21 -26.72 -1.33
N LEU A 89 13.20 -27.02 -0.04
CA LEU A 89 13.68 -28.28 0.49
C LEU A 89 12.53 -29.28 0.52
N TRP A 90 12.64 -30.35 -0.27
CA TRP A 90 11.71 -31.47 -0.26
C TRP A 90 12.37 -32.69 0.39
N ASN A 91 11.90 -33.07 1.58
CA ASN A 91 12.52 -34.13 2.39
C ASN A 91 14.03 -33.93 2.59
N GLY A 92 14.47 -32.68 2.80
CA GLY A 92 15.88 -32.34 2.99
C GLY A 92 16.69 -32.19 1.71
N ILE A 93 16.12 -32.46 0.55
CA ILE A 93 16.77 -32.33 -0.78
C ILE A 93 16.36 -30.99 -1.40
N PRO A 94 17.34 -30.11 -1.75
CA PRO A 94 17.01 -28.86 -2.44
C PRO A 94 16.49 -29.14 -3.85
N LEU A 95 15.32 -28.55 -4.16
CA LEU A 95 14.77 -28.51 -5.52
C LEU A 95 15.51 -27.45 -6.37
N PRO A 96 15.31 -27.43 -7.69
CA PRO A 96 15.88 -26.42 -8.56
C PRO A 96 15.62 -24.99 -8.06
N GLU A 97 16.58 -24.11 -8.34
CA GLU A 97 16.51 -22.69 -7.96
C GLU A 97 15.30 -22.01 -8.60
N ILE A 98 14.58 -21.24 -7.79
CA ILE A 98 13.46 -20.40 -8.23
C ILE A 98 13.92 -18.94 -8.21
N THR A 99 13.85 -18.30 -9.37
CA THR A 99 14.09 -16.86 -9.52
C THR A 99 12.74 -16.16 -9.63
N PRO A 100 12.34 -15.34 -8.66
CA PRO A 100 11.13 -14.55 -8.76
C PRO A 100 11.28 -13.47 -9.84
N THR A 101 10.17 -13.09 -10.47
CA THR A 101 10.11 -12.00 -11.46
C THR A 101 9.34 -10.80 -10.93
N LYS A 102 8.69 -10.92 -9.78
CA LYS A 102 7.93 -9.89 -9.07
C LYS A 102 7.83 -10.22 -7.59
N GLY A 103 7.21 -9.32 -6.85
CA GLY A 103 6.99 -9.47 -5.42
C GLY A 103 8.16 -8.98 -4.58
N ILE A 104 7.88 -8.79 -3.30
CA ILE A 104 8.82 -8.41 -2.26
C ILE A 104 8.78 -9.43 -1.14
N ARG A 105 9.94 -9.77 -0.59
CA ARG A 105 10.08 -10.85 0.38
C ARG A 105 9.38 -10.49 1.69
N GLN A 106 8.48 -11.36 2.16
CA GLN A 106 7.93 -11.29 3.51
C GLN A 106 9.05 -11.54 4.53
N GLY A 107 9.08 -10.71 5.57
CA GLY A 107 10.13 -10.76 6.59
C GLY A 107 11.39 -9.93 6.26
N ASN A 108 11.53 -9.35 5.08
CA ASN A 108 12.57 -8.37 4.80
C ASN A 108 12.16 -7.01 5.42
N PRO A 109 13.01 -6.37 6.24
CA PRO A 109 12.72 -5.08 6.88
C PRO A 109 12.36 -3.96 5.89
N LEU A 110 12.83 -4.02 4.66
CA LEU A 110 12.55 -3.02 3.61
C LEU A 110 11.14 -3.19 2.99
N SER A 111 10.63 -4.42 2.95
CA SER A 111 9.37 -4.75 2.25
C SER A 111 8.16 -3.93 2.71
N PRO A 112 7.89 -3.71 4.01
CA PRO A 112 6.78 -2.87 4.44
C PRO A 112 6.87 -1.44 3.90
N TYR A 113 8.06 -0.86 3.86
CA TYR A 113 8.26 0.50 3.38
C TYR A 113 8.06 0.63 1.87
N LEU A 114 8.54 -0.34 1.10
CA LEU A 114 8.30 -0.38 -0.34
C LEU A 114 6.81 -0.51 -0.65
N PHE A 115 6.13 -1.37 0.09
CA PHE A 115 4.69 -1.55 -0.06
C PHE A 115 3.91 -0.27 0.22
N ILE A 116 4.24 0.45 1.31
CA ILE A 116 3.57 1.71 1.66
C ILE A 116 3.82 2.77 0.59
N ILE A 117 5.05 2.90 0.08
CA ILE A 117 5.37 3.85 -1.00
C ILE A 117 4.53 3.54 -2.25
N CYS A 118 4.38 2.28 -2.60
CA CYS A 118 3.54 1.87 -3.72
C CYS A 118 2.05 2.12 -3.46
N LEU A 119 1.58 1.88 -2.24
CA LEU A 119 0.19 2.14 -1.85
C LEU A 119 -0.12 3.64 -1.86
N GLU A 120 0.84 4.50 -1.51
CA GLU A 120 0.69 5.95 -1.52
C GLU A 120 0.34 6.48 -2.93
N ARG A 121 0.87 5.88 -3.99
CA ARG A 121 0.46 6.25 -5.36
C ARG A 121 -1.02 5.99 -5.63
N LEU A 122 -1.59 4.91 -5.07
CA LEU A 122 -3.02 4.65 -5.18
C LEU A 122 -3.83 5.72 -4.44
N LEU A 123 -3.39 6.11 -3.24
CA LEU A 123 -4.05 7.15 -2.46
C LEU A 123 -4.01 8.49 -3.18
N ILE A 124 -2.87 8.88 -3.76
CA ILE A 124 -2.75 10.10 -4.57
C ILE A 124 -3.73 10.06 -5.75
N ARG A 125 -3.86 8.94 -6.45
CA ARG A 125 -4.82 8.79 -7.55
C ARG A 125 -6.27 8.93 -7.09
N LEU A 126 -6.60 8.42 -5.91
CA LEU A 126 -7.94 8.61 -5.34
C LEU A 126 -8.19 10.08 -4.97
N GLU A 127 -7.21 10.77 -4.40
CA GLU A 127 -7.32 12.21 -4.12
C GLU A 127 -7.47 13.06 -5.41
N GLU A 128 -6.74 12.71 -6.46
CA GLU A 128 -6.92 13.31 -7.80
C GLU A 128 -8.34 13.10 -8.30
N ALA A 129 -8.88 11.89 -8.22
CA ALA A 129 -10.24 11.59 -8.65
C ALA A 129 -11.30 12.36 -7.85
N VAL A 130 -11.06 12.60 -6.57
CA VAL A 130 -11.91 13.46 -5.74
C VAL A 130 -11.80 14.92 -6.19
N ARG A 131 -10.59 15.43 -6.40
CA ARG A 131 -10.35 16.81 -6.87
C ARG A 131 -11.00 17.06 -8.24
N ASP A 132 -10.92 16.07 -9.12
CA ASP A 132 -11.49 16.13 -10.47
C ASP A 132 -13.01 15.83 -10.48
N ARG A 133 -13.63 15.69 -9.30
CA ARG A 133 -15.05 15.40 -9.10
C ARG A 133 -15.56 14.10 -9.73
N LEU A 134 -14.68 13.15 -9.98
CA LEU A 134 -15.03 11.79 -10.42
C LEU A 134 -15.56 10.96 -9.26
N ILE A 135 -15.10 11.26 -8.04
CA ILE A 135 -15.57 10.67 -6.79
C ILE A 135 -16.04 11.79 -5.87
N HIS A 136 -17.21 11.63 -5.28
CA HIS A 136 -17.78 12.59 -4.34
C HIS A 136 -17.66 12.03 -2.92
N PRO A 137 -16.69 12.50 -2.13
CA PRO A 137 -16.50 12.00 -0.76
C PRO A 137 -17.66 12.46 0.13
N ILE A 138 -17.90 11.68 1.18
CA ILE A 138 -18.84 12.07 2.22
C ILE A 138 -18.20 13.17 3.07
N SER A 139 -18.91 14.29 3.20
CA SER A 139 -18.53 15.34 4.14
C SER A 139 -19.23 15.11 5.47
N PHE A 140 -18.45 15.01 6.53
CA PHE A 140 -18.93 15.08 7.90
C PHE A 140 -18.86 16.55 8.31
N ARG A 141 -20.03 17.22 8.41
CA ARG A 141 -20.07 18.52 9.09
C ARG A 141 -20.01 18.22 10.59
N GLY A 142 -18.91 18.60 11.24
CA GLY A 142 -18.88 18.75 12.68
C GLY A 142 -19.83 19.85 13.13
#